data_b72af0bd779dc38d1ec2f96850413fcb
#
_entry.id   b72af0bd779dc38d1ec2f96850413fcb
#
_cell.length_a   1.000
_cell.length_b   1.000
_cell.length_c   1.000
_cell.angle_alpha   90.00
_cell.angle_beta   90.00
_cell.angle_gamma   90.00
#
_symmetry.space_group_name_H-M   'P 1'
#
loop_
_entity.id
_entity.type
_entity.pdbx_description
1 polymer ?
#
loop_
_entity_poly.entity_id
_entity_poly.type
_entity_poly.pdbx_seq_one_letter_code
_entity_poly.pdbx_strand_id
1 'polypeptide(L)'
;MAFTEEDKILIKVLRQEHGYGARRLLNEFSNKGWCLSSVNKLLKKIDETGTVKRKPGSGQKRTTRTVENVELVERLALSQENAPGTHRTVRQIARDIGIPKTAVHDIVAKDLKLICFRKRRAQDLTRTNKLTRLVRAKQLLKNYPEYTVPFIWFTDEKVFTVAPPVNLQNDRVYAAAGTRKKNMPAERLLKTRSHFSKSLMVSVGVSILGCTDLIFVEPGVKVNGAYYRDVLLTQHLLPAIKQVSGGYFTFQQDSAPAHRARETIALLSQETPDFISPQLWPTNSPDLNPVDYQIWSVLQERVYSSRIRDIDHMRSRLIEEWQLFDHVIIERAIKQWRPRLRSCVRERGGHVEHQL
;
A
#
# COMPACT_ATOMS: atom_id res chain seq x y z
N MET A 1 40.69 25.74 -26.62
CA MET A 1 40.09 24.78 -25.63
C MET A 1 38.94 25.44 -24.90
N ALA A 2 37.99 24.63 -24.41
CA ALA A 2 36.93 25.13 -23.54
C ALA A 2 37.45 25.30 -22.09
N PHE A 3 37.05 26.35 -21.40
CA PHE A 3 37.40 26.56 -20.00
C PHE A 3 36.80 25.46 -19.09
N THR A 4 37.62 24.94 -18.18
CA THR A 4 37.10 24.13 -17.05
C THR A 4 36.38 25.06 -16.07
N GLU A 5 35.62 24.49 -15.13
CA GLU A 5 34.98 25.31 -14.08
C GLU A 5 36.03 25.99 -13.17
N GLU A 6 37.14 25.31 -12.90
CA GLU A 6 38.29 25.87 -12.16
C GLU A 6 38.94 27.05 -12.90
N ASP A 7 39.15 26.93 -14.22
CA ASP A 7 39.66 28.01 -15.03
C ASP A 7 38.75 29.25 -14.99
N LYS A 8 37.44 29.04 -15.05
CA LYS A 8 36.47 30.15 -14.96
C LYS A 8 36.52 30.87 -13.62
N ILE A 9 36.66 30.10 -12.53
CA ILE A 9 36.77 30.65 -11.17
C ILE A 9 38.08 31.42 -11.03
N LEU A 10 39.19 30.84 -11.47
CA LEU A 10 40.51 31.48 -11.47
C LEU A 10 40.49 32.81 -12.21
N ILE A 11 40.00 32.82 -13.46
CA ILE A 11 39.91 34.03 -14.29
C ILE A 11 39.02 35.08 -13.61
N LYS A 12 37.92 34.65 -12.94
CA LYS A 12 37.05 35.56 -12.20
C LYS A 12 37.78 36.25 -11.04
N VAL A 13 38.45 35.46 -10.21
CA VAL A 13 39.20 35.99 -9.04
C VAL A 13 40.28 36.97 -9.51
N LEU A 14 41.13 36.57 -10.48
CA LEU A 14 42.20 37.43 -11.01
C LEU A 14 41.67 38.71 -11.66
N ARG A 15 40.49 38.64 -12.27
CA ARG A 15 39.82 39.84 -12.83
C ARG A 15 39.33 40.78 -11.75
N GLN A 16 38.63 40.24 -10.76
CA GLN A 16 37.92 41.02 -9.72
C GLN A 16 38.90 41.58 -8.67
N GLU A 17 39.92 40.81 -8.25
CA GLU A 17 40.84 41.22 -7.18
C GLU A 17 42.10 41.92 -7.70
N HIS A 18 42.58 41.53 -8.90
CA HIS A 18 43.85 42.03 -9.43
C HIS A 18 43.70 42.80 -10.74
N GLY A 19 42.49 42.95 -11.29
CA GLY A 19 42.24 43.70 -12.52
C GLY A 19 42.86 43.12 -13.79
N TYR A 20 43.18 41.80 -13.81
CA TYR A 20 43.89 41.20 -14.94
C TYR A 20 43.09 41.31 -16.25
N GLY A 21 43.78 41.80 -17.30
CA GLY A 21 43.24 41.79 -18.66
C GLY A 21 43.56 40.49 -19.39
N ALA A 22 42.90 40.28 -20.54
CA ALA A 22 43.00 39.01 -21.28
C ALA A 22 44.43 38.68 -21.72
N ARG A 23 45.21 39.69 -22.17
CA ARG A 23 46.63 39.46 -22.58
C ARG A 23 47.50 39.01 -21.41
N ARG A 24 47.32 39.58 -20.23
CA ARG A 24 48.04 39.20 -19.01
C ARG A 24 47.71 37.76 -18.59
N LEU A 25 46.43 37.40 -18.58
CA LEU A 25 45.99 36.04 -18.30
C LEU A 25 46.58 35.00 -19.25
N LEU A 26 46.67 35.32 -20.54
CA LEU A 26 47.26 34.42 -21.55
C LEU A 26 48.77 34.26 -21.38
N ASN A 27 49.49 35.32 -21.00
CA ASN A 27 50.93 35.26 -20.77
C ASN A 27 51.26 34.47 -19.50
N GLU A 28 50.57 34.71 -18.40
CA GLU A 28 50.81 34.01 -17.13
C GLU A 28 50.38 32.52 -17.16
N PHE A 29 49.34 32.22 -17.94
CA PHE A 29 48.80 30.85 -18.06
C PHE A 29 48.94 30.30 -19.47
N SER A 30 50.10 30.49 -20.09
CA SER A 30 50.37 30.06 -21.47
C SER A 30 50.19 28.55 -21.69
N ASN A 31 50.42 27.75 -20.64
CA ASN A 31 50.23 26.30 -20.65
C ASN A 31 48.75 25.86 -20.75
N LYS A 32 47.81 26.74 -20.48
CA LYS A 32 46.37 26.43 -20.54
C LYS A 32 45.78 26.45 -21.95
N GLY A 33 46.47 27.02 -22.91
CA GLY A 33 46.05 27.09 -24.32
C GLY A 33 44.71 27.81 -24.52
N TRP A 34 44.41 28.82 -23.71
CA TRP A 34 43.20 29.63 -23.85
C TRP A 34 43.26 30.54 -25.08
N CYS A 35 42.11 30.74 -25.73
CA CYS A 35 42.00 31.64 -26.87
C CYS A 35 41.62 33.05 -26.39
N LEU A 36 42.31 34.08 -26.94
CA LEU A 36 42.11 35.49 -26.59
C LEU A 36 40.65 35.93 -26.70
N SER A 37 39.95 35.51 -27.76
CA SER A 37 38.53 35.82 -27.95
C SER A 37 37.64 35.22 -26.90
N SER A 38 37.96 34.01 -26.43
CA SER A 38 37.20 33.30 -25.38
C SER A 38 37.42 33.96 -24.01
N VAL A 39 38.67 34.34 -23.69
CA VAL A 39 38.98 35.05 -22.44
C VAL A 39 38.29 36.40 -22.43
N ASN A 40 38.37 37.18 -23.53
CA ASN A 40 37.69 38.48 -23.62
C ASN A 40 36.14 38.35 -23.41
N LYS A 41 35.52 37.34 -24.02
CA LYS A 41 34.08 37.07 -23.82
C LYS A 41 33.75 36.74 -22.36
N LEU A 42 34.63 35.97 -21.71
CA LEU A 42 34.43 35.62 -20.30
C LEU A 42 34.64 36.82 -19.38
N LEU A 43 35.70 37.61 -19.60
CA LEU A 43 35.96 38.86 -18.86
C LEU A 43 34.81 39.85 -18.99
N LYS A 44 34.33 40.11 -20.22
CA LYS A 44 33.16 40.97 -20.45
C LYS A 44 31.95 40.49 -19.66
N LYS A 45 31.70 39.18 -19.67
CA LYS A 45 30.60 38.59 -18.90
C LYS A 45 30.78 38.79 -17.39
N ILE A 46 31.99 38.61 -16.86
CA ILE A 46 32.32 38.80 -15.45
C ILE A 46 32.10 40.27 -15.07
N ASP A 47 32.57 41.20 -15.90
CA ASP A 47 32.43 42.63 -15.68
C ASP A 47 30.93 43.06 -15.68
N GLU A 48 30.12 42.51 -16.59
CA GLU A 48 28.69 42.84 -16.71
C GLU A 48 27.81 42.18 -15.67
N THR A 49 28.15 40.96 -15.24
CA THR A 49 27.23 40.13 -14.44
C THR A 49 27.76 39.69 -13.09
N GLY A 50 29.04 39.89 -12.81
CA GLY A 50 29.72 39.44 -11.59
C GLY A 50 29.84 37.90 -11.48
N THR A 51 29.42 37.15 -12.51
CA THR A 51 29.36 35.69 -12.44
C THR A 51 29.85 34.98 -13.70
N VAL A 52 30.39 33.78 -13.52
CA VAL A 52 30.76 32.87 -14.62
C VAL A 52 29.61 31.96 -15.06
N LYS A 53 28.53 31.88 -14.28
CA LYS A 53 27.38 31.03 -14.57
C LYS A 53 26.57 31.54 -15.76
N ARG A 54 25.85 30.64 -16.43
CA ARG A 54 24.90 31.02 -17.49
C ARG A 54 23.79 31.91 -16.94
N LYS A 55 23.31 32.87 -17.73
CA LYS A 55 22.14 33.66 -17.35
C LYS A 55 20.94 32.71 -17.11
N PRO A 56 20.17 32.90 -16.03
CA PRO A 56 18.91 32.18 -15.87
C PRO A 56 18.01 32.37 -17.10
N GLY A 57 17.38 31.28 -17.56
CA GLY A 57 16.51 31.33 -18.75
C GLY A 57 17.22 31.28 -20.12
N SER A 58 18.56 31.21 -20.17
CA SER A 58 19.32 31.11 -21.47
C SER A 58 19.38 29.69 -22.05
N GLY A 59 18.63 28.71 -21.48
CA GLY A 59 18.49 27.37 -22.01
C GLY A 59 17.54 27.28 -23.20
N GLN A 60 17.46 26.11 -23.83
CA GLN A 60 16.51 25.86 -24.90
C GLN A 60 15.07 26.13 -24.41
N LYS A 61 14.30 26.92 -25.20
CA LYS A 61 12.90 27.20 -24.90
C LYS A 61 12.10 25.89 -24.81
N ARG A 62 11.22 25.79 -23.84
CA ARG A 62 10.32 24.64 -23.66
C ARG A 62 9.25 24.66 -24.74
N THR A 63 9.40 23.88 -25.80
CA THR A 63 8.48 23.84 -26.93
C THR A 63 7.20 23.08 -26.64
N THR A 64 7.23 22.11 -25.69
CA THR A 64 6.10 21.22 -25.40
C THR A 64 5.41 21.56 -24.08
N ARG A 65 6.12 22.19 -23.14
CA ARG A 65 5.58 22.59 -21.82
C ARG A 65 5.20 24.07 -21.84
N THR A 66 4.28 24.42 -22.74
CA THR A 66 3.68 25.76 -22.83
C THR A 66 2.59 25.92 -21.78
N VAL A 67 2.16 27.16 -21.52
CA VAL A 67 1.10 27.46 -20.54
C VAL A 67 -0.19 26.75 -20.95
N GLU A 68 -0.54 26.79 -22.25
CA GLU A 68 -1.75 26.15 -22.79
C GLU A 68 -1.72 24.63 -22.57
N ASN A 69 -0.59 23.99 -22.80
CA ASN A 69 -0.44 22.55 -22.57
C ASN A 69 -0.50 22.20 -21.07
N VAL A 70 0.02 23.05 -20.20
CA VAL A 70 -0.07 22.85 -18.74
C VAL A 70 -1.52 22.92 -18.28
N GLU A 71 -2.27 23.94 -18.70
CA GLU A 71 -3.70 24.09 -18.38
C GLU A 71 -4.55 22.92 -18.94
N LEU A 72 -4.25 22.48 -20.16
CA LEU A 72 -4.95 21.37 -20.78
C LEU A 72 -4.70 20.04 -20.04
N VAL A 73 -3.44 19.79 -19.65
CA VAL A 73 -3.08 18.62 -18.83
C VAL A 73 -3.77 18.67 -17.47
N GLU A 74 -3.77 19.82 -16.80
CA GLU A 74 -4.45 20.01 -15.50
C GLU A 74 -5.94 19.68 -15.62
N ARG A 75 -6.62 20.28 -16.59
CA ARG A 75 -8.05 20.04 -16.83
C ARG A 75 -8.35 18.56 -17.09
N LEU A 76 -7.52 17.86 -17.89
CA LEU A 76 -7.72 16.45 -18.19
C LEU A 76 -7.34 15.54 -17.01
N ALA A 77 -6.35 15.89 -16.21
CA ALA A 77 -5.95 15.14 -15.03
C ALA A 77 -7.01 15.22 -13.93
N LEU A 78 -7.63 16.39 -13.73
CA LEU A 78 -8.61 16.66 -12.67
C LEU A 78 -10.08 16.49 -13.13
N SER A 79 -10.33 16.37 -14.45
CA SER A 79 -11.70 16.29 -15.01
C SER A 79 -12.57 15.16 -14.44
N GLN A 80 -11.96 14.17 -13.78
CA GLN A 80 -12.61 12.93 -13.31
C GLN A 80 -12.59 12.82 -11.77
N GLU A 81 -12.38 13.92 -11.04
CA GLU A 81 -12.33 13.89 -9.56
C GLU A 81 -13.56 13.25 -8.93
N ASN A 82 -14.74 13.54 -9.47
CA ASN A 82 -16.02 13.05 -8.96
C ASN A 82 -16.51 11.76 -9.66
N ALA A 83 -15.72 11.20 -10.59
CA ALA A 83 -16.08 9.99 -11.34
C ALA A 83 -15.07 8.85 -11.09
N PRO A 84 -15.23 8.07 -10.00
CA PRO A 84 -14.31 6.97 -9.68
C PRO A 84 -14.19 5.97 -10.82
N GLY A 85 -12.94 5.55 -11.13
CA GLY A 85 -12.67 4.56 -12.16
C GLY A 85 -12.48 5.12 -13.57
N THR A 86 -12.77 6.39 -13.82
CA THR A 86 -12.68 7.03 -15.14
C THR A 86 -11.47 7.93 -15.32
N HIS A 87 -10.53 7.95 -14.34
CA HIS A 87 -9.32 8.77 -14.40
C HIS A 87 -8.45 8.42 -15.59
N ARG A 88 -8.00 9.44 -16.31
CA ARG A 88 -7.10 9.29 -17.44
C ARG A 88 -5.67 9.04 -16.99
N THR A 89 -5.03 8.11 -17.66
CA THR A 89 -3.59 7.86 -17.44
C THR A 89 -2.76 8.90 -18.18
N VAL A 90 -1.52 9.13 -17.73
CA VAL A 90 -0.54 9.99 -18.43
C VAL A 90 -0.40 9.60 -19.92
N ARG A 91 -0.54 8.29 -20.25
CA ARG A 91 -0.50 7.83 -21.66
C ARG A 91 -1.75 8.23 -22.46
N GLN A 92 -2.91 8.23 -21.83
CA GLN A 92 -4.15 8.69 -22.48
C GLN A 92 -4.11 10.20 -22.68
N ILE A 93 -3.75 10.96 -21.65
CA ILE A 93 -3.59 12.41 -21.75
C ILE A 93 -2.59 12.77 -22.85
N ALA A 94 -1.44 12.10 -22.92
CA ALA A 94 -0.45 12.31 -23.96
C ALA A 94 -0.99 12.10 -25.39
N ARG A 95 -1.80 11.05 -25.58
CA ARG A 95 -2.48 10.77 -26.85
C ARG A 95 -3.53 11.81 -27.20
N ASP A 96 -4.33 12.22 -26.21
CA ASP A 96 -5.43 13.15 -26.41
C ASP A 96 -4.93 14.56 -26.77
N ILE A 97 -3.77 14.95 -26.26
CA ILE A 97 -3.18 16.28 -26.50
C ILE A 97 -2.16 16.25 -27.65
N GLY A 98 -1.66 15.08 -28.04
CA GLY A 98 -0.63 14.94 -29.08
C GLY A 98 0.78 15.32 -28.63
N ILE A 99 1.10 15.29 -27.34
CA ILE A 99 2.43 15.58 -26.82
C ILE A 99 3.11 14.34 -26.24
N PRO A 100 4.47 14.30 -26.15
CA PRO A 100 5.17 13.16 -25.60
C PRO A 100 4.76 12.83 -24.16
N LYS A 101 4.64 11.54 -23.84
CA LYS A 101 4.31 11.06 -22.49
C LYS A 101 5.23 11.62 -21.40
N THR A 102 6.53 11.77 -21.72
CA THR A 102 7.52 12.35 -20.80
C THR A 102 7.20 13.81 -20.48
N ALA A 103 6.74 14.57 -21.48
CA ALA A 103 6.33 15.96 -21.30
C ALA A 103 5.09 16.04 -20.38
N VAL A 104 4.07 15.20 -20.60
CA VAL A 104 2.89 15.13 -19.71
C VAL A 104 3.29 14.75 -18.30
N HIS A 105 4.17 13.77 -18.12
CA HIS A 105 4.67 13.38 -16.80
C HIS A 105 5.38 14.53 -16.10
N ASP A 106 6.22 15.25 -16.83
CA ASP A 106 6.94 16.41 -16.29
C ASP A 106 5.99 17.57 -15.94
N ILE A 107 4.98 17.82 -16.76
CA ILE A 107 3.94 18.81 -16.46
C ILE A 107 3.23 18.42 -15.16
N VAL A 108 2.73 17.19 -15.05
CA VAL A 108 2.03 16.71 -13.85
C VAL A 108 2.91 16.81 -12.60
N ALA A 109 4.16 16.34 -12.67
CA ALA A 109 5.03 16.25 -11.52
C ALA A 109 5.76 17.55 -11.16
N LYS A 110 6.20 18.32 -12.17
CA LYS A 110 7.10 19.49 -11.97
C LYS A 110 6.37 20.83 -12.06
N ASP A 111 5.42 20.98 -13.00
CA ASP A 111 4.71 22.24 -13.20
C ASP A 111 3.46 22.29 -12.30
N LEU A 112 2.62 21.26 -12.32
CA LEU A 112 1.40 21.16 -11.51
C LEU A 112 1.65 20.65 -10.10
N LYS A 113 2.81 20.01 -9.85
CA LYS A 113 3.17 19.41 -8.54
C LYS A 113 2.14 18.40 -8.03
N LEU A 114 1.44 17.72 -8.94
CA LEU A 114 0.47 16.70 -8.60
C LEU A 114 1.15 15.37 -8.27
N ILE A 115 0.66 14.71 -7.22
CA ILE A 115 1.12 13.39 -6.81
C ILE A 115 0.07 12.35 -7.21
N CYS A 116 0.50 11.26 -7.84
CA CYS A 116 -0.39 10.17 -8.24
C CYS A 116 -0.51 9.13 -7.11
N PHE A 117 -1.68 9.01 -6.51
CA PHE A 117 -1.99 7.98 -5.54
C PHE A 117 -2.63 6.76 -6.20
N ARG A 118 -2.28 5.55 -5.75
CA ARG A 118 -2.95 4.32 -6.14
C ARG A 118 -4.26 4.16 -5.37
N LYS A 119 -5.35 3.91 -6.08
CA LYS A 119 -6.61 3.50 -5.44
C LYS A 119 -6.44 2.10 -4.83
N ARG A 120 -6.85 1.94 -3.59
CA ARG A 120 -6.97 0.65 -2.91
C ARG A 120 -8.39 0.12 -3.09
N ARG A 121 -8.53 -1.20 -3.16
CA ARG A 121 -9.84 -1.85 -3.08
C ARG A 121 -10.30 -1.78 -1.64
N ALA A 122 -11.55 -1.39 -1.44
CA ALA A 122 -12.20 -1.35 -0.14
C ALA A 122 -13.60 -1.94 -0.26
N GLN A 123 -14.20 -2.33 0.88
CA GLN A 123 -15.56 -2.84 0.94
C GLN A 123 -16.56 -1.74 0.52
N ASP A 124 -17.57 -2.08 -0.27
CA ASP A 124 -18.64 -1.12 -0.58
C ASP A 124 -19.48 -0.80 0.66
N LEU A 125 -19.62 0.47 0.97
CA LEU A 125 -20.32 0.96 2.15
C LEU A 125 -21.47 1.88 1.75
N THR A 126 -22.70 1.38 1.89
CA THR A 126 -23.91 2.20 1.75
C THR A 126 -23.95 3.31 2.83
N ARG A 127 -24.79 4.34 2.62
CA ARG A 127 -24.99 5.39 3.62
C ARG A 127 -25.48 4.83 4.96
N THR A 128 -26.35 3.83 4.95
CA THR A 128 -26.84 3.14 6.15
C THR A 128 -25.72 2.40 6.86
N ASN A 129 -24.86 1.70 6.10
CA ASN A 129 -23.70 1.02 6.68
C ASN A 129 -22.76 2.00 7.37
N LYS A 130 -22.46 3.15 6.75
CA LYS A 130 -21.62 4.19 7.36
C LYS A 130 -22.19 4.71 8.67
N LEU A 131 -23.48 5.02 8.72
CA LEU A 131 -24.14 5.48 9.96
C LEU A 131 -24.07 4.41 11.05
N THR A 132 -24.38 3.16 10.72
CA THR A 132 -24.31 2.04 11.66
C THR A 132 -22.89 1.83 12.17
N ARG A 133 -21.90 1.85 11.29
CA ARG A 133 -20.47 1.76 11.64
C ARG A 133 -20.05 2.86 12.60
N LEU A 134 -20.44 4.12 12.33
CA LEU A 134 -20.15 5.26 13.20
C LEU A 134 -20.68 5.06 14.62
N VAL A 135 -21.97 4.68 14.76
CA VAL A 135 -22.62 4.48 16.06
C VAL A 135 -21.92 3.32 16.81
N ARG A 136 -21.75 2.18 16.15
CA ARG A 136 -21.16 0.98 16.76
C ARG A 136 -19.68 1.16 17.10
N ALA A 137 -18.90 1.85 16.27
CA ALA A 137 -17.51 2.17 16.59
C ALA A 137 -17.39 3.07 17.85
N LYS A 138 -18.29 4.05 18.03
CA LYS A 138 -18.37 4.84 19.26
C LYS A 138 -18.72 3.98 20.49
N GLN A 139 -19.66 3.05 20.34
CA GLN A 139 -20.05 2.14 21.42
C GLN A 139 -18.91 1.18 21.79
N LEU A 140 -18.21 0.61 20.79
CA LEU A 140 -17.03 -0.24 21.03
C LEU A 140 -15.93 0.50 21.77
N LEU A 141 -15.62 1.74 21.37
CA LEU A 141 -14.64 2.58 22.07
C LEU A 141 -15.01 2.87 23.51
N LYS A 142 -16.33 3.00 23.82
CA LYS A 142 -16.85 3.22 25.15
C LYS A 142 -16.82 1.95 25.99
N ASN A 143 -17.28 0.83 25.43
CA ASN A 143 -17.46 -0.42 26.18
C ASN A 143 -16.12 -1.18 26.39
N TYR A 144 -15.16 -1.03 25.46
CA TYR A 144 -13.88 -1.72 25.50
C TYR A 144 -12.71 -0.72 25.61
N PRO A 145 -12.40 -0.22 26.82
CA PRO A 145 -11.25 0.64 27.08
C PRO A 145 -9.93 -0.10 26.79
N GLU A 146 -8.82 0.64 26.74
CA GLU A 146 -7.51 0.13 26.32
C GLU A 146 -7.06 -1.10 27.13
N TYR A 147 -7.31 -1.11 28.43
CA TYR A 147 -6.89 -2.18 29.33
C TYR A 147 -7.69 -3.49 29.14
N THR A 148 -8.84 -3.47 28.46
CA THR A 148 -9.63 -4.68 28.15
C THR A 148 -9.26 -5.31 26.81
N VAL A 149 -8.63 -4.55 25.91
CA VAL A 149 -8.28 -5.02 24.57
C VAL A 149 -7.39 -6.28 24.56
N PRO A 150 -6.43 -6.45 25.49
CA PRO A 150 -5.62 -7.66 25.57
C PRO A 150 -6.44 -8.96 25.74
N PHE A 151 -7.62 -8.87 26.29
CA PHE A 151 -8.49 -10.02 26.56
C PHE A 151 -9.50 -10.31 25.44
N ILE A 152 -9.53 -9.49 24.38
CA ILE A 152 -10.41 -9.72 23.23
C ILE A 152 -9.77 -10.75 22.31
N TRP A 153 -10.53 -11.79 21.99
CA TRP A 153 -10.20 -12.78 20.98
C TRP A 153 -10.91 -12.46 19.67
N PHE A 154 -10.13 -12.06 18.69
CA PHE A 154 -10.60 -11.75 17.34
C PHE A 154 -10.57 -13.01 16.49
N THR A 155 -11.71 -13.38 15.90
CA THR A 155 -11.82 -14.57 15.07
C THR A 155 -12.24 -14.24 13.66
N ASP A 156 -11.84 -15.07 12.71
CA ASP A 156 -12.24 -14.97 11.30
C ASP A 156 -11.98 -16.26 10.54
N GLU A 157 -12.65 -16.44 9.41
CA GLU A 157 -12.48 -17.55 8.47
C GLU A 157 -11.99 -17.04 7.12
N LYS A 158 -10.97 -17.70 6.56
CA LYS A 158 -10.44 -17.38 5.23
C LYS A 158 -10.32 -18.60 4.35
N VAL A 159 -10.72 -18.41 3.10
CA VAL A 159 -10.52 -19.39 2.03
C VAL A 159 -9.17 -19.17 1.35
N PHE A 160 -8.33 -20.19 1.35
CA PHE A 160 -7.11 -20.28 0.58
C PHE A 160 -7.33 -21.15 -0.65
N THR A 161 -6.79 -20.75 -1.80
CA THR A 161 -6.92 -21.48 -3.06
C THR A 161 -5.56 -21.99 -3.51
N VAL A 162 -5.49 -23.20 -4.10
CA VAL A 162 -4.22 -23.75 -4.64
C VAL A 162 -3.62 -22.81 -5.69
N ALA A 163 -4.47 -22.20 -6.53
CA ALA A 163 -4.03 -21.11 -7.39
C ALA A 163 -3.77 -19.86 -6.56
N PRO A 164 -2.57 -19.29 -6.62
CA PRO A 164 -2.25 -18.10 -5.84
C PRO A 164 -3.10 -16.90 -6.28
N PRO A 165 -3.49 -16.04 -5.34
CA PRO A 165 -4.21 -14.81 -5.67
C PRO A 165 -3.39 -13.92 -6.61
N VAL A 166 -4.09 -13.14 -7.45
CA VAL A 166 -3.41 -12.20 -8.37
C VAL A 166 -2.78 -11.07 -7.56
N ASN A 167 -1.46 -10.97 -7.61
CA ASN A 167 -0.70 -9.88 -7.01
C ASN A 167 0.13 -9.16 -8.09
N LEU A 168 -0.42 -8.10 -8.66
CA LEU A 168 0.21 -7.34 -9.75
C LEU A 168 1.53 -6.67 -9.33
N GLN A 169 1.82 -6.54 -8.05
CA GLN A 169 3.09 -5.99 -7.58
C GLN A 169 4.21 -7.01 -7.61
N ASN A 170 3.90 -8.26 -7.31
CA ASN A 170 4.86 -9.36 -7.26
C ASN A 170 4.96 -10.12 -8.60
N ASP A 171 3.96 -9.99 -9.48
CA ASP A 171 3.96 -10.57 -10.83
C ASP A 171 4.89 -9.78 -11.77
N ARG A 172 6.19 -9.69 -11.40
CA ARG A 172 7.23 -8.98 -12.17
C ARG A 172 8.37 -9.91 -12.50
N VAL A 173 8.92 -9.76 -13.71
CA VAL A 173 10.11 -10.49 -14.16
C VAL A 173 11.20 -9.46 -14.44
N TYR A 174 12.36 -9.68 -13.85
CA TYR A 174 13.56 -8.90 -14.10
C TYR A 174 14.45 -9.61 -15.12
N ALA A 175 15.01 -8.85 -16.05
CA ALA A 175 15.95 -9.33 -17.06
C ALA A 175 17.04 -8.26 -17.26
N ALA A 176 18.17 -8.66 -17.86
CA ALA A 176 19.27 -7.76 -18.18
C ALA A 176 18.79 -6.57 -19.03
N ALA A 177 19.39 -5.39 -18.83
CA ALA A 177 19.09 -4.21 -19.63
C ALA A 177 19.29 -4.52 -21.13
N GLY A 178 18.32 -4.10 -21.95
CA GLY A 178 18.35 -4.38 -23.40
C GLY A 178 17.63 -5.67 -23.81
N THR A 179 17.25 -6.54 -22.89
CA THR A 179 16.47 -7.75 -23.21
C THR A 179 15.09 -7.35 -23.74
N ARG A 180 14.74 -7.82 -24.92
CA ARG A 180 13.38 -7.62 -25.47
C ARG A 180 12.43 -8.66 -24.89
N LYS A 181 11.20 -8.25 -24.56
CA LYS A 181 10.17 -9.12 -24.01
C LYS A 181 9.93 -10.38 -24.84
N LYS A 182 9.98 -10.28 -26.17
CA LYS A 182 9.83 -11.42 -27.09
C LYS A 182 10.92 -12.49 -26.99
N ASN A 183 12.08 -12.11 -26.44
CA ASN A 183 13.23 -13.02 -26.29
C ASN A 183 13.24 -13.69 -24.90
N MET A 184 12.26 -13.39 -24.06
CA MET A 184 12.14 -14.04 -22.75
C MET A 184 11.39 -15.37 -22.89
N PRO A 185 11.80 -16.42 -22.15
CA PRO A 185 11.06 -17.67 -22.11
C PRO A 185 9.61 -17.47 -21.68
N ALA A 186 8.68 -18.11 -22.39
CA ALA A 186 7.24 -17.99 -22.10
C ALA A 186 6.92 -18.39 -20.65
N GLU A 187 7.59 -19.41 -20.11
CA GLU A 187 7.43 -19.91 -18.75
C GLU A 187 7.71 -18.85 -17.67
N ARG A 188 8.62 -17.91 -17.97
CA ARG A 188 8.93 -16.77 -17.07
C ARG A 188 7.96 -15.61 -17.21
N LEU A 189 7.34 -15.45 -18.37
CA LEU A 189 6.45 -14.31 -18.67
C LEU A 189 4.98 -14.62 -18.47
N LEU A 190 4.59 -15.88 -18.59
CA LEU A 190 3.21 -16.31 -18.55
C LEU A 190 2.92 -16.97 -17.19
N LYS A 191 1.89 -16.47 -16.52
CA LYS A 191 1.30 -17.10 -15.35
C LYS A 191 0.06 -17.86 -15.82
N THR A 192 0.09 -19.18 -15.69
CA THR A 192 -1.04 -20.03 -16.03
C THR A 192 -2.22 -19.71 -15.11
N ARG A 193 -3.40 -19.60 -15.67
CA ARG A 193 -4.65 -19.38 -14.96
C ARG A 193 -5.41 -20.69 -14.87
N SER A 194 -5.56 -21.23 -13.67
CA SER A 194 -6.48 -22.36 -13.44
C SER A 194 -7.91 -21.84 -13.45
N HIS A 195 -8.80 -22.48 -14.22
CA HIS A 195 -10.23 -22.16 -14.22
C HIS A 195 -10.92 -22.69 -12.96
N PHE A 196 -10.47 -23.84 -12.44
CA PHE A 196 -10.96 -24.45 -11.21
C PHE A 196 -9.78 -24.68 -10.29
N SER A 197 -9.81 -24.02 -9.13
CA SER A 197 -8.80 -24.22 -8.10
C SER A 197 -9.47 -24.83 -6.87
N LYS A 198 -8.90 -25.94 -6.40
CA LYS A 198 -9.27 -26.47 -5.09
C LYS A 198 -9.00 -25.42 -4.01
N SER A 199 -9.82 -25.40 -2.98
CA SER A 199 -9.73 -24.45 -1.89
C SER A 199 -9.83 -25.14 -0.54
N LEU A 200 -9.26 -24.50 0.47
CA LEU A 200 -9.28 -24.92 1.86
C LEU A 200 -9.70 -23.71 2.70
N MET A 201 -10.71 -23.87 3.53
CA MET A 201 -11.10 -22.84 4.47
C MET A 201 -10.42 -23.07 5.82
N VAL A 202 -9.97 -21.98 6.43
CA VAL A 202 -9.25 -21.99 7.69
C VAL A 202 -9.88 -20.98 8.63
N SER A 203 -10.14 -21.38 9.88
CA SER A 203 -10.59 -20.48 10.96
C SER A 203 -9.46 -20.33 11.99
N VAL A 204 -9.39 -19.16 12.64
CA VAL A 204 -8.40 -18.85 13.67
C VAL A 204 -8.95 -17.84 14.67
N GLY A 205 -8.45 -17.90 15.90
CA GLY A 205 -8.64 -16.88 16.93
C GLY A 205 -7.29 -16.32 17.39
N VAL A 206 -7.21 -15.00 17.53
CA VAL A 206 -6.01 -14.31 18.01
C VAL A 206 -6.32 -13.30 19.10
N SER A 207 -5.43 -13.19 20.07
CA SER A 207 -5.47 -12.25 21.18
C SER A 207 -4.04 -11.80 21.52
N ILE A 208 -3.88 -10.77 22.33
CA ILE A 208 -2.57 -10.44 22.93
C ILE A 208 -2.12 -11.57 23.86
N LEU A 209 -3.05 -12.35 24.42
CA LEU A 209 -2.76 -13.50 25.30
C LEU A 209 -2.18 -14.69 24.55
N GLY A 210 -2.45 -14.81 23.23
CA GLY A 210 -2.02 -15.93 22.41
C GLY A 210 -2.85 -16.09 21.16
N CYS A 211 -2.72 -17.24 20.50
CA CYS A 211 -3.52 -17.61 19.33
C CYS A 211 -3.93 -19.07 19.39
N THR A 212 -5.00 -19.42 18.68
CA THR A 212 -5.38 -20.82 18.48
C THR A 212 -4.51 -21.44 17.40
N ASP A 213 -4.50 -22.77 17.32
CA ASP A 213 -4.08 -23.45 16.11
C ASP A 213 -5.00 -23.11 14.94
N LEU A 214 -4.53 -23.36 13.71
CA LEU A 214 -5.35 -23.24 12.52
C LEU A 214 -6.39 -24.37 12.49
N ILE A 215 -7.67 -24.00 12.44
CA ILE A 215 -8.77 -24.94 12.34
C ILE A 215 -9.17 -25.07 10.88
N PHE A 216 -9.00 -26.27 10.31
CA PHE A 216 -9.31 -26.52 8.90
C PHE A 216 -10.74 -27.01 8.73
N VAL A 217 -11.47 -26.37 7.81
CA VAL A 217 -12.77 -26.86 7.34
C VAL A 217 -12.55 -27.76 6.14
N GLU A 218 -13.05 -28.99 6.20
CA GLU A 218 -12.85 -29.96 5.13
C GLU A 218 -13.44 -29.48 3.79
N PRO A 219 -12.76 -29.76 2.66
CA PRO A 219 -13.20 -29.33 1.34
C PRO A 219 -14.63 -29.79 1.03
N GLY A 220 -15.45 -28.86 0.53
CA GLY A 220 -16.85 -29.14 0.19
C GLY A 220 -17.84 -28.95 1.35
N VAL A 221 -17.38 -28.78 2.57
CA VAL A 221 -18.26 -28.49 3.71
C VAL A 221 -18.73 -27.04 3.65
N LYS A 222 -20.03 -26.83 3.75
CA LYS A 222 -20.63 -25.51 3.87
C LYS A 222 -20.73 -25.12 5.34
N VAL A 223 -20.06 -24.05 5.73
CA VAL A 223 -20.17 -23.50 7.09
C VAL A 223 -21.53 -22.82 7.24
N ASN A 224 -22.50 -23.59 7.73
CA ASN A 224 -23.80 -23.08 8.16
C ASN A 224 -23.80 -22.84 9.68
N GLY A 225 -24.93 -22.35 10.23
CA GLY A 225 -25.04 -22.07 11.66
C GLY A 225 -24.79 -23.28 12.57
N ALA A 226 -25.24 -24.47 12.18
CA ALA A 226 -25.03 -25.69 12.96
C ALA A 226 -23.53 -26.08 12.95
N TYR A 227 -22.92 -26.18 11.78
CA TYR A 227 -21.49 -26.50 11.68
C TYR A 227 -20.61 -25.48 12.44
N TYR A 228 -20.95 -24.20 12.34
CA TYR A 228 -20.22 -23.15 13.04
C TYR A 228 -20.30 -23.31 14.55
N ARG A 229 -21.51 -23.57 15.09
CA ARG A 229 -21.72 -23.82 16.52
C ARG A 229 -21.05 -25.09 17.02
N ASP A 230 -21.41 -26.19 16.36
CA ASP A 230 -21.16 -27.52 16.92
C ASP A 230 -19.72 -27.97 16.68
N VAL A 231 -19.10 -27.52 15.57
CA VAL A 231 -17.73 -27.87 15.20
C VAL A 231 -16.78 -26.74 15.52
N LEU A 232 -16.93 -25.59 14.86
CA LEU A 232 -15.91 -24.52 14.99
C LEU A 232 -15.87 -23.91 16.38
N LEU A 233 -17.02 -23.54 16.94
CA LEU A 233 -17.08 -22.94 18.28
C LEU A 233 -16.85 -23.98 19.38
N THR A 234 -17.72 -25.01 19.44
CA THR A 234 -17.78 -25.91 20.60
C THR A 234 -16.61 -26.88 20.67
N GLN A 235 -16.18 -27.44 19.53
CA GLN A 235 -15.10 -28.43 19.53
C GLN A 235 -13.70 -27.82 19.43
N HIS A 236 -13.56 -26.62 18.86
CA HIS A 236 -12.25 -26.06 18.57
C HIS A 236 -11.99 -24.68 19.22
N LEU A 237 -12.69 -23.62 18.78
CA LEU A 237 -12.34 -22.24 19.18
C LEU A 237 -12.49 -22.01 20.69
N LEU A 238 -13.67 -22.31 21.26
CA LEU A 238 -13.94 -22.02 22.67
C LEU A 238 -13.03 -22.82 23.61
N PRO A 239 -12.80 -24.15 23.43
CA PRO A 239 -11.84 -24.89 24.25
C PRO A 239 -10.43 -24.32 24.18
N ALA A 240 -9.91 -24.02 22.96
CA ALA A 240 -8.58 -23.46 22.80
C ALA A 240 -8.43 -22.07 23.45
N ILE A 241 -9.44 -21.21 23.30
CA ILE A 241 -9.47 -19.88 23.91
C ILE A 241 -9.53 -19.99 25.44
N LYS A 242 -10.38 -20.83 25.98
CA LYS A 242 -10.49 -21.08 27.43
C LYS A 242 -9.19 -21.61 28.02
N GLN A 243 -8.49 -22.47 27.30
CA GLN A 243 -7.17 -23.01 27.71
C GLN A 243 -6.11 -21.93 27.86
N VAL A 244 -6.07 -20.97 26.94
CA VAL A 244 -5.06 -19.88 26.94
C VAL A 244 -5.46 -18.75 27.89
N SER A 245 -6.74 -18.38 27.92
CA SER A 245 -7.23 -17.19 28.64
C SER A 245 -7.69 -17.49 30.09
N GLY A 246 -7.79 -18.76 30.47
CA GLY A 246 -8.49 -19.10 31.69
C GLY A 246 -9.99 -18.78 31.60
N GLY A 247 -10.53 -18.21 32.67
CA GLY A 247 -11.96 -17.90 32.75
C GLY A 247 -12.37 -16.50 32.28
N TYR A 248 -11.43 -15.65 31.81
CA TYR A 248 -11.73 -14.24 31.48
C TYR A 248 -11.28 -13.88 30.08
N PHE A 249 -12.23 -13.66 29.18
CA PHE A 249 -12.00 -13.18 27.82
C PHE A 249 -13.29 -12.60 27.22
N THR A 250 -13.13 -11.76 26.19
CA THR A 250 -14.23 -11.30 25.33
C THR A 250 -14.10 -11.95 23.96
N PHE A 251 -15.14 -12.64 23.49
CA PHE A 251 -15.14 -13.26 22.17
C PHE A 251 -15.61 -12.27 21.10
N GLN A 252 -14.89 -12.15 19.99
CA GLN A 252 -15.30 -11.34 18.85
C GLN A 252 -15.41 -12.19 17.59
N GLN A 253 -16.48 -12.00 16.86
CA GLN A 253 -16.73 -12.53 15.53
C GLN A 253 -17.36 -11.47 14.63
N ASP A 254 -17.32 -11.69 13.32
CA ASP A 254 -17.99 -10.81 12.37
C ASP A 254 -19.53 -11.04 12.38
N SER A 255 -20.24 -10.37 11.45
CA SER A 255 -21.69 -10.49 11.31
C SER A 255 -22.11 -11.40 10.16
N ALA A 256 -21.35 -12.46 9.84
CA ALA A 256 -21.75 -13.46 8.84
C ALA A 256 -23.07 -14.14 9.23
N PRO A 257 -23.85 -14.68 8.29
CA PRO A 257 -25.14 -15.30 8.59
C PRO A 257 -25.08 -16.40 9.65
N ALA A 258 -24.06 -17.26 9.64
CA ALA A 258 -23.84 -18.30 10.63
C ALA A 258 -23.57 -17.73 12.03
N HIS A 259 -22.81 -16.62 12.09
CA HIS A 259 -22.41 -15.97 13.34
C HIS A 259 -23.57 -15.23 14.03
N ARG A 260 -24.51 -14.70 13.28
CA ARG A 260 -25.69 -14.00 13.83
C ARG A 260 -26.94 -14.88 13.97
N ALA A 261 -26.81 -16.18 13.70
CA ALA A 261 -27.92 -17.12 13.95
C ALA A 261 -28.31 -17.10 15.42
N ARG A 262 -29.62 -17.20 15.70
CA ARG A 262 -30.17 -17.10 17.07
C ARG A 262 -29.50 -18.08 18.02
N GLU A 263 -29.35 -19.32 17.58
CA GLU A 263 -28.73 -20.36 18.41
C GLU A 263 -27.23 -20.14 18.62
N THR A 264 -26.53 -19.53 17.66
CA THR A 264 -25.12 -19.14 17.81
C THR A 264 -24.97 -18.07 18.89
N ILE A 265 -25.84 -17.06 18.87
CA ILE A 265 -25.85 -16.00 19.90
C ILE A 265 -26.16 -16.58 21.25
N ALA A 266 -27.14 -17.49 21.34
CA ALA A 266 -27.51 -18.16 22.60
C ALA A 266 -26.33 -18.97 23.17
N LEU A 267 -25.65 -19.75 22.33
CA LEU A 267 -24.46 -20.51 22.73
C LEU A 267 -23.36 -19.58 23.27
N LEU A 268 -23.00 -18.51 22.54
CA LEU A 268 -21.97 -17.57 22.99
C LEU A 268 -22.36 -16.88 24.31
N SER A 269 -23.64 -16.54 24.49
CA SER A 269 -24.11 -15.93 25.74
C SER A 269 -23.98 -16.86 26.95
N GLN A 270 -24.00 -18.19 26.75
CA GLN A 270 -23.84 -19.19 27.80
C GLN A 270 -22.38 -19.59 28.02
N GLU A 271 -21.62 -19.75 26.95
CA GLU A 271 -20.29 -20.36 26.96
C GLU A 271 -19.13 -19.35 27.08
N THR A 272 -19.39 -18.05 26.93
CA THR A 272 -18.34 -17.03 27.03
C THR A 272 -18.61 -16.04 28.15
N PRO A 273 -17.55 -15.57 28.87
CA PRO A 273 -17.74 -14.57 29.93
C PRO A 273 -18.27 -13.25 29.37
N ASP A 274 -17.82 -12.87 28.17
CA ASP A 274 -18.31 -11.73 27.41
C ASP A 274 -18.13 -11.99 25.91
N PHE A 275 -18.98 -11.40 25.07
CA PHE A 275 -18.79 -11.41 23.62
C PHE A 275 -19.32 -10.14 22.95
N ILE A 276 -18.67 -9.74 21.87
CA ILE A 276 -19.11 -8.61 21.06
C ILE A 276 -20.27 -9.06 20.18
N SER A 277 -21.48 -8.70 20.59
CA SER A 277 -22.71 -9.12 19.91
C SER A 277 -22.81 -8.57 18.46
N PRO A 278 -23.56 -9.24 17.56
CA PRO A 278 -23.79 -8.74 16.19
C PRO A 278 -24.46 -7.36 16.13
N GLN A 279 -25.15 -6.95 17.19
CA GLN A 279 -25.74 -5.62 17.31
C GLN A 279 -24.67 -4.56 17.57
N LEU A 280 -23.56 -4.93 18.18
CA LEU A 280 -22.45 -4.04 18.51
C LEU A 280 -21.33 -4.05 17.47
N TRP A 281 -21.09 -5.19 16.80
CA TRP A 281 -20.06 -5.26 15.76
C TRP A 281 -20.46 -4.49 14.50
N PRO A 282 -19.61 -3.57 13.97
CA PRO A 282 -19.91 -2.83 12.75
C PRO A 282 -20.05 -3.76 11.55
N THR A 283 -21.13 -3.61 10.78
CA THR A 283 -21.36 -4.42 9.57
C THR A 283 -20.39 -4.08 8.45
N ASN A 284 -20.03 -5.07 7.64
CA ASN A 284 -19.10 -4.91 6.49
C ASN A 284 -17.78 -4.22 6.87
N SER A 285 -17.14 -4.70 7.93
CA SER A 285 -16.00 -4.05 8.56
C SER A 285 -14.76 -4.95 8.70
N PRO A 286 -14.26 -5.58 7.62
CA PRO A 286 -12.99 -6.31 7.69
C PRO A 286 -11.81 -5.38 8.03
N ASP A 287 -11.93 -4.09 7.71
CA ASP A 287 -10.98 -3.04 8.06
C ASP A 287 -10.86 -2.77 9.57
N LEU A 288 -11.78 -3.31 10.38
CA LEU A 288 -11.79 -3.23 11.83
C LEU A 288 -11.48 -4.58 12.53
N ASN A 289 -11.32 -5.69 11.80
CA ASN A 289 -10.92 -6.97 12.37
C ASN A 289 -9.40 -7.18 12.18
N PRO A 290 -8.60 -7.31 13.26
CA PRO A 290 -7.15 -7.57 13.20
C PRO A 290 -6.77 -8.77 12.32
N VAL A 291 -7.59 -9.80 12.33
CA VAL A 291 -7.37 -11.01 11.54
C VAL A 291 -7.44 -10.68 10.05
N ASP A 292 -8.47 -9.92 9.63
CA ASP A 292 -8.68 -9.52 8.24
C ASP A 292 -7.63 -8.53 7.72
N TYR A 293 -7.42 -7.43 8.47
CA TYR A 293 -6.59 -6.35 7.93
C TYR A 293 -5.09 -6.61 8.00
N GLN A 294 -4.64 -7.56 8.84
CA GLN A 294 -3.21 -7.82 9.02
C GLN A 294 -2.85 -9.30 8.96
N ILE A 295 -3.44 -10.14 9.82
CA ILE A 295 -2.99 -11.53 10.02
C ILE A 295 -3.09 -12.34 8.73
N TRP A 296 -4.25 -12.33 8.09
CA TRP A 296 -4.45 -13.03 6.83
C TRP A 296 -3.54 -12.55 5.70
N SER A 297 -3.22 -11.26 5.66
CA SER A 297 -2.34 -10.71 4.63
C SER A 297 -0.93 -11.24 4.77
N VAL A 298 -0.39 -11.25 6.00
CA VAL A 298 0.97 -11.75 6.27
C VAL A 298 1.05 -13.26 6.05
N LEU A 299 0.08 -14.01 6.57
CA LEU A 299 0.05 -15.47 6.38
C LEU A 299 -0.04 -15.84 4.89
N GLN A 300 -0.91 -15.17 4.16
CA GLN A 300 -1.07 -15.36 2.72
C GLN A 300 0.22 -15.08 1.95
N GLU A 301 0.92 -13.98 2.26
CA GLU A 301 2.20 -13.65 1.63
C GLU A 301 3.25 -14.74 1.87
N ARG A 302 3.36 -15.25 3.09
CA ARG A 302 4.30 -16.32 3.44
C ARG A 302 3.96 -17.66 2.76
N VAL A 303 2.70 -18.08 2.82
CA VAL A 303 2.23 -19.34 2.20
C VAL A 303 2.47 -19.35 0.69
N TYR A 304 2.17 -18.25 0.00
CA TYR A 304 2.37 -18.16 -1.45
C TYR A 304 3.76 -17.63 -1.88
N SER A 305 4.71 -17.57 -0.95
CA SER A 305 6.12 -17.28 -1.29
C SER A 305 6.73 -18.36 -2.20
N SER A 306 6.20 -19.59 -2.10
CA SER A 306 6.50 -20.72 -2.97
C SER A 306 5.25 -21.21 -3.70
N ARG A 307 5.45 -21.97 -4.79
CA ARG A 307 4.33 -22.54 -5.57
C ARG A 307 3.63 -23.64 -4.77
N ILE A 308 2.33 -23.49 -4.58
CA ILE A 308 1.47 -24.53 -4.00
C ILE A 308 1.10 -25.56 -5.07
N ARG A 309 1.24 -26.86 -4.75
CA ARG A 309 0.99 -27.98 -5.66
C ARG A 309 -0.46 -28.48 -5.59
N ASP A 310 -0.93 -28.72 -4.37
CA ASP A 310 -2.22 -29.32 -4.06
C ASP A 310 -2.73 -28.89 -2.69
N ILE A 311 -3.85 -29.43 -2.22
CA ILE A 311 -4.48 -29.13 -0.92
C ILE A 311 -3.61 -29.56 0.25
N ASP A 312 -2.99 -30.73 0.16
CA ASP A 312 -2.18 -31.28 1.25
C ASP A 312 -0.90 -30.44 1.45
N HIS A 313 -0.26 -30.06 0.36
CA HIS A 313 0.87 -29.13 0.39
C HIS A 313 0.42 -27.75 0.93
N MET A 314 -0.76 -27.27 0.58
CA MET A 314 -1.30 -26.02 1.14
C MET A 314 -1.52 -26.13 2.66
N ARG A 315 -2.12 -27.23 3.12
CA ARG A 315 -2.33 -27.49 4.54
C ARG A 315 -1.01 -27.51 5.32
N SER A 316 -0.03 -28.23 4.81
CA SER A 316 1.32 -28.28 5.41
C SER A 316 1.97 -26.89 5.47
N ARG A 317 1.93 -26.13 4.37
CA ARG A 317 2.49 -24.78 4.32
C ARG A 317 1.77 -23.81 5.29
N LEU A 318 0.46 -23.92 5.40
CA LEU A 318 -0.31 -23.11 6.35
C LEU A 318 0.11 -23.40 7.80
N ILE A 319 0.25 -24.69 8.16
CA ILE A 319 0.67 -25.11 9.51
C ILE A 319 2.09 -24.60 9.80
N GLU A 320 3.03 -24.85 8.88
CA GLU A 320 4.42 -24.41 9.02
C GLU A 320 4.54 -22.91 9.23
N GLU A 321 3.89 -22.12 8.37
CA GLU A 321 3.95 -20.64 8.44
C GLU A 321 3.20 -20.08 9.64
N TRP A 322 2.18 -20.79 10.14
CA TRP A 322 1.49 -20.41 11.37
C TRP A 322 2.32 -20.70 12.62
N GLN A 323 3.01 -21.83 12.68
CA GLN A 323 3.93 -22.15 13.77
C GLN A 323 5.10 -21.17 13.86
N LEU A 324 5.55 -20.65 12.71
CA LEU A 324 6.58 -19.61 12.62
C LEU A 324 6.01 -18.18 12.71
N PHE A 325 4.70 -18.04 12.99
CA PHE A 325 4.06 -16.74 13.01
C PHE A 325 4.43 -15.98 14.27
N ASP A 326 5.16 -14.87 14.11
CA ASP A 326 5.64 -14.06 15.24
C ASP A 326 4.47 -13.39 15.96
N HIS A 327 4.35 -13.66 17.25
CA HIS A 327 3.32 -13.07 18.11
C HIS A 327 3.36 -11.53 18.15
N VAL A 328 4.52 -10.93 17.95
CA VAL A 328 4.67 -9.46 17.81
C VAL A 328 3.83 -8.88 16.68
N ILE A 329 3.59 -9.66 15.61
CA ILE A 329 2.72 -9.24 14.49
C ILE A 329 1.26 -9.19 14.97
N ILE A 330 0.83 -10.19 15.75
CA ILE A 330 -0.51 -10.27 16.35
C ILE A 330 -0.72 -9.09 17.29
N GLU A 331 0.19 -8.86 18.22
CA GLU A 331 0.11 -7.72 19.15
C GLU A 331 0.01 -6.39 18.42
N ARG A 332 0.87 -6.18 17.41
CA ARG A 332 0.87 -4.95 16.60
C ARG A 332 -0.44 -4.75 15.88
N ALA A 333 -1.02 -5.82 15.33
CA ALA A 333 -2.33 -5.77 14.72
C ALA A 333 -3.39 -5.36 15.74
N ILE A 334 -3.48 -6.04 16.88
CA ILE A 334 -4.49 -5.77 17.91
C ILE A 334 -4.33 -4.35 18.50
N LYS A 335 -3.10 -3.88 18.72
CA LYS A 335 -2.84 -2.50 19.17
C LYS A 335 -3.39 -1.44 18.19
N GLN A 336 -3.55 -1.76 16.90
CA GLN A 336 -4.17 -0.86 15.92
C GLN A 336 -5.71 -0.84 15.99
N TRP A 337 -6.36 -1.75 16.69
CA TRP A 337 -7.83 -1.87 16.71
C TRP A 337 -8.51 -0.59 17.18
N ARG A 338 -8.16 -0.05 18.33
CA ARG A 338 -8.73 1.21 18.84
C ARG A 338 -8.38 2.44 17.97
N PRO A 339 -7.14 2.64 17.50
CA PRO A 339 -6.82 3.64 16.49
C PRO A 339 -7.71 3.55 15.24
N ARG A 340 -8.00 2.34 14.73
CA ARG A 340 -8.90 2.13 13.58
C ARG A 340 -10.34 2.49 13.91
N LEU A 341 -10.85 2.15 15.08
CA LEU A 341 -12.16 2.59 15.54
C LEU A 341 -12.24 4.12 15.65
N ARG A 342 -11.23 4.78 16.19
CA ARG A 342 -11.15 6.26 16.23
C ARG A 342 -11.15 6.86 14.82
N SER A 343 -10.40 6.27 13.89
CA SER A 343 -10.40 6.69 12.48
C SER A 343 -11.77 6.49 11.83
N CYS A 344 -12.44 5.36 12.09
CA CYS A 344 -13.80 5.11 11.63
C CYS A 344 -14.79 6.19 12.14
N VAL A 345 -14.66 6.61 13.39
CA VAL A 345 -15.48 7.71 13.96
C VAL A 345 -15.16 9.03 13.27
N ARG A 346 -13.87 9.34 13.03
CA ARG A 346 -13.42 10.55 12.33
C ARG A 346 -13.97 10.62 10.90
N GLU A 347 -13.91 9.49 10.18
CA GLU A 347 -14.44 9.35 8.82
C GLU A 347 -15.97 9.14 8.77
N ARG A 348 -16.67 9.40 9.86
CA ARG A 348 -18.14 9.26 9.96
C ARG A 348 -18.64 7.89 9.49
N GLY A 349 -17.92 6.82 9.84
CA GLY A 349 -18.20 5.45 9.45
C GLY A 349 -17.65 5.05 8.06
N GLY A 350 -16.92 5.91 7.40
CA GLY A 350 -16.24 5.63 6.13
C GLY A 350 -15.04 4.69 6.29
N HIS A 351 -14.30 4.52 5.19
CA HIS A 351 -13.08 3.72 5.14
C HIS A 351 -11.95 4.32 5.96
N VAL A 352 -11.13 3.48 6.58
CA VAL A 352 -10.05 3.91 7.49
C VAL A 352 -8.65 3.72 6.89
N GLU A 353 -8.51 2.93 5.82
CA GLU A 353 -7.22 2.49 5.26
C GLU A 353 -6.35 3.64 4.73
N HIS A 354 -6.96 4.77 4.40
CA HIS A 354 -6.23 5.95 3.91
C HIS A 354 -5.70 6.84 5.04
N GLN A 355 -6.11 6.56 6.27
CA GLN A 355 -5.74 7.33 7.49
C GLN A 355 -4.64 6.63 8.32
N LEU A 356 -4.23 5.42 7.91
CA LEU A 356 -3.37 4.52 8.70
C LEU A 356 -2.02 4.27 8.05
#